data_ab67ed3d4f42bdf55ea7e53de4c9ffad
#
_entry.id   ab67ed3d4f42bdf55ea7e53de4c9ffad
#
_cell.length_a   1.000
_cell.length_b   1.000
_cell.length_c   1.000
_cell.angle_alpha   90.00
_cell.angle_beta   90.00
_cell.angle_gamma   90.00
#
_symmetry.space_group_name_H-M   'P 1'
#
loop_
_entity.id
_entity.type
_entity.pdbx_description
1 polymer ?
#
loop_
_entity_poly.entity_id
_entity_poly.type
_entity_poly.pdbx_seq_one_letter_code
_entity_poly.pdbx_strand_id
1 'polypeptide(L)'
;MGKRYDAVIFDLLTALIDSWTLWNDVAGSDEDGMRWRQAYLRLTCGAGVYRPYETIVAEAAMAAGIGPDTPDALTRRWAELQPWPEAVSVVEALAGRAKLGVVTNCSIVMGRAAAARVSPAFDVVMTAEEAGFYKPRAEPYAATLAVMDMDPARVLFVAGSAADVPGAMALGMPVYWHNRISVKAEAEPLYHERSLDRLLEIVQ
;
A
#
# COMPACT_ATOMS: atom_id res chain seq x y z
N MET A 1 28.14 2.54 -13.89
CA MET A 1 27.34 1.34 -13.52
C MET A 1 25.94 1.57 -14.05
N GLY A 2 25.31 0.58 -14.68
CA GLY A 2 23.94 0.72 -15.18
C GLY A 2 22.95 0.81 -14.02
N LYS A 3 21.85 1.53 -14.22
CA LYS A 3 20.74 1.69 -13.29
C LYS A 3 20.19 0.32 -12.86
N ARG A 4 20.03 0.08 -11.55
CA ARG A 4 19.60 -1.22 -11.04
C ARG A 4 18.09 -1.45 -11.21
N TYR A 5 17.30 -0.40 -11.03
CA TYR A 5 15.84 -0.42 -11.16
C TYR A 5 15.38 0.71 -12.08
N ASP A 6 14.45 0.41 -12.99
CA ASP A 6 13.87 1.39 -13.91
C ASP A 6 12.59 2.02 -13.33
N ALA A 7 11.94 1.30 -12.40
CA ALA A 7 10.75 1.77 -11.71
C ALA A 7 10.74 1.37 -10.23
N VAL A 8 9.97 2.12 -9.46
CA VAL A 8 9.60 1.82 -8.08
C VAL A 8 8.07 1.80 -7.97
N ILE A 9 7.50 0.71 -7.48
CA ILE A 9 6.07 0.59 -7.21
C ILE A 9 5.88 0.51 -5.69
N PHE A 10 4.99 1.33 -5.16
CA PHE A 10 4.72 1.41 -3.73
C PHE A 10 3.35 0.81 -3.37
N ASP A 11 3.28 0.07 -2.25
CA ASP A 11 2.05 0.10 -1.48
C ASP A 11 1.81 1.52 -0.98
N LEU A 12 0.53 1.91 -0.85
CA LEU A 12 0.19 3.28 -0.47
C LEU A 12 -0.04 3.44 1.02
N LEU A 13 -1.04 2.71 1.54
CA LEU A 13 -1.62 3.01 2.86
C LEU A 13 -0.75 2.60 4.06
N THR A 14 0.29 1.82 3.83
CA THR A 14 1.21 1.42 4.90
C THR A 14 2.67 1.67 4.55
N ALA A 15 3.03 1.70 3.25
CA ALA A 15 4.39 2.03 2.84
C ALA A 15 4.65 3.53 2.79
N LEU A 16 3.72 4.33 2.28
CA LEU A 16 3.88 5.78 2.10
C LEU A 16 3.08 6.62 3.10
N ILE A 17 1.98 6.09 3.61
CA ILE A 17 1.02 6.80 4.47
C ILE A 17 0.91 6.10 5.82
N ASP A 18 0.89 6.90 6.90
CA ASP A 18 0.50 6.45 8.24
C ASP A 18 -1.03 6.34 8.34
N SER A 19 -1.56 5.29 7.73
CA SER A 19 -2.98 5.02 7.86
C SER A 19 -3.33 4.36 9.20
N TRP A 20 -2.34 3.87 9.96
CA TRP A 20 -2.55 3.25 11.27
C TRP A 20 -3.12 4.25 12.25
N THR A 21 -2.54 5.44 12.34
CA THR A 21 -2.99 6.51 13.24
C THR A 21 -4.45 6.87 12.99
N LEU A 22 -4.88 7.07 11.73
CA LEU A 22 -6.27 7.41 11.45
C LEU A 22 -7.23 6.27 11.78
N TRP A 23 -6.89 5.03 11.43
CA TRP A 23 -7.73 3.87 11.74
C TRP A 23 -7.89 3.67 13.25
N ASN A 24 -6.81 3.81 14.01
CA ASN A 24 -6.81 3.67 15.47
C ASN A 24 -7.65 4.78 16.13
N ASP A 25 -7.46 6.02 15.68
CA ASP A 25 -8.17 7.18 16.21
C ASP A 25 -9.70 7.08 15.96
N VAL A 26 -10.09 6.69 14.74
CA VAL A 26 -11.50 6.48 14.39
C VAL A 26 -12.11 5.29 15.13
N ALA A 27 -11.35 4.24 15.39
CA ALA A 27 -11.78 3.07 16.15
C ALA A 27 -11.84 3.35 17.66
N GLY A 28 -11.19 4.41 18.15
CA GLY A 28 -11.16 4.83 19.55
C GLY A 28 -10.00 4.27 20.38
N SER A 29 -9.21 3.34 19.83
CA SER A 29 -7.97 2.82 20.45
C SER A 29 -7.08 2.12 19.44
N ASP A 30 -5.80 1.97 19.79
CA ASP A 30 -4.82 1.18 18.98
C ASP A 30 -5.25 -0.29 18.88
N GLU A 31 -5.79 -0.87 19.95
CA GLU A 31 -6.25 -2.26 19.98
C GLU A 31 -7.42 -2.47 19.02
N ASP A 32 -8.41 -1.60 19.07
CA ASP A 32 -9.59 -1.66 18.22
C ASP A 32 -9.24 -1.41 16.75
N GLY A 33 -8.42 -0.43 16.47
CA GLY A 33 -7.92 -0.16 15.12
C GLY A 33 -7.15 -1.32 14.53
N MET A 34 -6.27 -1.94 15.33
CA MET A 34 -5.52 -3.12 14.90
C MET A 34 -6.45 -4.31 14.65
N ARG A 35 -7.42 -4.57 15.52
CA ARG A 35 -8.40 -5.66 15.39
C ARG A 35 -9.26 -5.48 14.13
N TRP A 36 -9.73 -4.24 13.87
CA TRP A 36 -10.47 -3.90 12.67
C TRP A 36 -9.65 -4.13 11.40
N ARG A 37 -8.41 -3.63 11.40
CA ARG A 37 -7.51 -3.77 10.26
C ARG A 37 -7.15 -5.22 9.95
N GLN A 38 -6.94 -6.05 10.97
CA GLN A 38 -6.74 -7.50 10.78
C GLN A 38 -7.97 -8.18 10.17
N ALA A 39 -9.19 -7.78 10.58
CA ALA A 39 -10.41 -8.26 9.96
C ALA A 39 -10.50 -7.83 8.49
N TYR A 40 -10.19 -6.58 8.19
CA TYR A 40 -10.14 -6.04 6.82
C TYR A 40 -9.14 -6.82 5.94
N LEU A 41 -7.93 -7.08 6.42
CA LEU A 41 -6.94 -7.87 5.67
C LEU A 41 -7.41 -9.29 5.39
N ARG A 42 -8.06 -9.96 6.36
CA ARG A 42 -8.63 -11.29 6.13
C ARG A 42 -9.70 -11.27 5.04
N LEU A 43 -10.59 -10.28 5.05
CA LEU A 43 -11.66 -10.14 4.06
C LEU A 43 -11.13 -9.82 2.66
N THR A 44 -10.16 -8.94 2.54
CA THR A 44 -9.54 -8.62 1.24
C THR A 44 -8.77 -9.79 0.66
N CYS A 45 -8.00 -10.53 1.47
CA CYS A 45 -7.32 -11.75 1.03
C CYS A 45 -8.29 -12.83 0.54
N GLY A 46 -9.49 -12.92 1.13
CA GLY A 46 -10.52 -13.89 0.77
C GLY A 46 -11.52 -13.42 -0.28
N ALA A 47 -11.47 -12.17 -0.72
CA ALA A 47 -12.52 -11.56 -1.55
C ALA A 47 -12.67 -12.16 -2.96
N GLY A 48 -11.62 -12.79 -3.51
CA GLY A 48 -11.62 -13.23 -4.91
C GLY A 48 -11.59 -12.02 -5.85
N VAL A 49 -12.68 -11.78 -6.61
CA VAL A 49 -12.85 -10.55 -7.41
C VAL A 49 -13.14 -9.35 -6.51
N TYR A 50 -12.88 -8.16 -7.05
CA TYR A 50 -13.13 -6.90 -6.34
C TYR A 50 -14.58 -6.79 -5.86
N ARG A 51 -14.73 -6.36 -4.63
CA ARG A 51 -15.97 -5.91 -3.99
C ARG A 51 -15.73 -4.48 -3.51
N PRO A 52 -16.75 -3.61 -3.44
CA PRO A 52 -16.55 -2.22 -3.01
C PRO A 52 -15.73 -2.14 -1.71
N TYR A 53 -14.70 -1.30 -1.71
CA TYR A 53 -13.76 -1.13 -0.59
C TYR A 53 -14.49 -0.77 0.70
N GLU A 54 -15.42 0.19 0.60
CA GLU A 54 -16.19 0.71 1.72
C GLU A 54 -17.06 -0.40 2.35
N THR A 55 -17.61 -1.29 1.53
CA THR A 55 -18.38 -2.46 1.99
C THR A 55 -17.50 -3.41 2.80
N ILE A 56 -16.29 -3.73 2.30
CA ILE A 56 -15.36 -4.60 3.03
C ILE A 56 -14.89 -3.95 4.34
N VAL A 57 -14.65 -2.65 4.33
CA VAL A 57 -14.28 -1.88 5.54
C VAL A 57 -15.38 -1.95 6.59
N ALA A 58 -16.66 -1.82 6.18
CA ALA A 58 -17.81 -1.92 7.08
C ALA A 58 -18.01 -3.35 7.62
N GLU A 59 -17.92 -4.38 6.77
CA GLU A 59 -17.99 -5.77 7.19
C GLU A 59 -16.86 -6.13 8.16
N ALA A 60 -15.67 -5.60 7.94
CA ALA A 60 -14.52 -5.77 8.83
C ALA A 60 -14.77 -5.13 10.21
N ALA A 61 -15.40 -3.96 10.25
CA ALA A 61 -15.77 -3.29 11.49
C ALA A 61 -16.76 -4.16 12.30
N MET A 62 -17.80 -4.65 11.65
CA MET A 62 -18.78 -5.58 12.27
C MET A 62 -18.08 -6.83 12.82
N ALA A 63 -17.21 -7.48 12.01
CA ALA A 63 -16.47 -8.67 12.41
C ALA A 63 -15.50 -8.42 13.57
N ALA A 64 -15.01 -7.20 13.72
CA ALA A 64 -14.13 -6.77 14.80
C ALA A 64 -14.89 -6.23 16.04
N GLY A 65 -16.22 -6.17 16.01
CA GLY A 65 -17.02 -5.60 17.09
C GLY A 65 -16.87 -4.07 17.22
N ILE A 66 -16.56 -3.38 16.13
CA ILE A 66 -16.43 -1.93 16.03
C ILE A 66 -17.81 -1.32 15.75
N GLY A 67 -18.07 -0.15 16.31
CA GLY A 67 -19.35 0.54 16.17
C GLY A 67 -19.76 0.79 14.70
N PRO A 68 -21.07 0.74 14.40
CA PRO A 68 -21.57 0.79 13.02
C PRO A 68 -21.27 2.11 12.27
N ASP A 69 -21.11 3.21 12.99
CA ASP A 69 -20.84 4.54 12.39
C ASP A 69 -19.35 4.79 12.12
N THR A 70 -18.48 3.90 12.62
CA THR A 70 -17.01 4.03 12.53
C THR A 70 -16.49 3.95 11.09
N PRO A 71 -16.97 3.04 10.21
CA PRO A 71 -16.54 3.01 8.80
C PRO A 71 -16.87 4.31 8.05
N ASP A 72 -18.03 4.90 8.30
CA ASP A 72 -18.40 6.18 7.71
C ASP A 72 -17.55 7.32 8.25
N ALA A 73 -17.18 7.28 9.54
CA ALA A 73 -16.25 8.24 10.12
C ALA A 73 -14.85 8.16 9.48
N LEU A 74 -14.35 6.94 9.21
CA LEU A 74 -13.10 6.75 8.48
C LEU A 74 -13.15 7.39 7.09
N THR A 75 -14.22 7.15 6.34
CA THR A 75 -14.42 7.73 5.01
C THR A 75 -14.48 9.26 5.05
N ARG A 76 -15.24 9.84 5.98
CA ARG A 76 -15.33 11.31 6.14
C ARG A 76 -14.00 11.95 6.50
N ARG A 77 -13.17 11.26 7.29
CA ARG A 77 -11.88 11.75 7.78
C ARG A 77 -10.70 11.34 6.88
N TRP A 78 -10.96 10.73 5.72
CA TRP A 78 -9.91 10.22 4.82
C TRP A 78 -8.88 11.28 4.42
N ALA A 79 -9.29 12.54 4.30
CA ALA A 79 -8.42 13.66 4.02
C ALA A 79 -7.42 13.99 5.16
N GLU A 80 -7.57 13.39 6.34
CA GLU A 80 -6.65 13.54 7.46
C GLU A 80 -5.44 12.57 7.39
N LEU A 81 -5.45 11.60 6.48
CA LEU A 81 -4.31 10.72 6.25
C LEU A 81 -3.02 11.52 6.08
N GLN A 82 -1.98 11.13 6.78
CA GLN A 82 -0.67 11.79 6.71
C GLN A 82 0.37 10.85 6.08
N PRO A 83 1.16 11.33 5.12
CA PRO A 83 2.35 10.61 4.68
C PRO A 83 3.32 10.39 5.86
N TRP A 84 4.10 9.31 5.82
CA TRP A 84 5.24 9.17 6.71
C TRP A 84 6.18 10.37 6.55
N PRO A 85 6.89 10.80 7.60
CA PRO A 85 7.65 12.07 7.58
C PRO A 85 8.61 12.21 6.40
N GLU A 86 9.24 11.11 5.98
CA GLU A 86 10.19 11.06 4.88
C GLU A 86 9.55 10.77 3.50
N ALA A 87 8.29 10.31 3.46
CA ALA A 87 7.70 9.76 2.24
C ALA A 87 7.63 10.75 1.08
N VAL A 88 7.19 11.98 1.33
CA VAL A 88 7.08 13.02 0.30
C VAL A 88 8.45 13.33 -0.30
N SER A 89 9.45 13.61 0.52
CA SER A 89 10.80 13.97 0.07
C SER A 89 11.49 12.81 -0.66
N VAL A 90 11.27 11.56 -0.22
CA VAL A 90 11.83 10.38 -0.90
C VAL A 90 11.17 10.18 -2.26
N VAL A 91 9.84 10.27 -2.36
CA VAL A 91 9.12 10.15 -3.63
C VAL A 91 9.55 11.26 -4.61
N GLU A 92 9.63 12.50 -4.16
CA GLU A 92 10.11 13.63 -4.98
C GLU A 92 11.55 13.42 -5.48
N ALA A 93 12.43 12.93 -4.62
CA ALA A 93 13.82 12.66 -5.00
C ALA A 93 13.98 11.48 -5.97
N LEU A 94 13.04 10.53 -5.98
CA LEU A 94 12.98 9.42 -6.94
C LEU A 94 12.35 9.84 -8.27
N ALA A 95 11.49 10.84 -8.27
CA ALA A 95 10.89 11.38 -9.49
C ALA A 95 12.00 11.88 -10.44
N GLY A 96 11.92 11.49 -11.70
CA GLY A 96 12.97 11.75 -12.69
C GLY A 96 14.18 10.79 -12.65
N ARG A 97 14.29 9.95 -11.61
CA ARG A 97 15.28 8.86 -11.56
C ARG A 97 14.70 7.51 -11.97
N ALA A 98 13.44 7.26 -11.66
CA ALA A 98 12.71 6.05 -11.96
C ALA A 98 11.27 6.38 -12.31
N LYS A 99 10.56 5.51 -13.04
CA LYS A 99 9.11 5.58 -13.12
C LYS A 99 8.53 5.25 -11.74
N LEU A 100 7.49 5.95 -11.31
CA LEU A 100 6.87 5.77 -10.00
C LEU A 100 5.44 5.27 -10.12
N GLY A 101 5.15 4.14 -9.51
CA GLY A 101 3.82 3.57 -9.45
C GLY A 101 3.32 3.39 -8.02
N VAL A 102 2.01 3.34 -7.88
CA VAL A 102 1.31 2.95 -6.66
C VAL A 102 0.38 1.79 -6.98
N VAL A 103 0.32 0.78 -6.11
CA VAL A 103 -0.72 -0.25 -6.13
C VAL A 103 -1.35 -0.36 -4.75
N THR A 104 -2.67 -0.14 -4.66
CA THR A 104 -3.36 0.00 -3.36
C THR A 104 -4.69 -0.74 -3.30
N ASN A 105 -5.00 -1.27 -2.11
CA ASN A 105 -6.26 -1.95 -1.81
C ASN A 105 -7.38 -0.95 -1.47
N CYS A 106 -7.70 -0.06 -2.41
CA CYS A 106 -8.74 0.97 -2.25
C CYS A 106 -9.72 0.96 -3.43
N SER A 107 -10.85 1.66 -3.27
CA SER A 107 -11.63 2.16 -4.40
C SER A 107 -10.86 3.24 -5.19
N ILE A 108 -11.27 3.52 -6.42
CA ILE A 108 -10.62 4.53 -7.28
C ILE A 108 -10.57 5.88 -6.58
N VAL A 109 -11.69 6.30 -6.01
CA VAL A 109 -11.83 7.61 -5.36
C VAL A 109 -10.89 7.71 -4.15
N MET A 110 -10.93 6.71 -3.26
CA MET A 110 -10.15 6.71 -2.02
C MET A 110 -8.65 6.56 -2.30
N GLY A 111 -8.28 5.68 -3.22
CA GLY A 111 -6.88 5.44 -3.58
C GLY A 111 -6.23 6.66 -4.22
N ARG A 112 -6.90 7.31 -5.18
CA ARG A 112 -6.38 8.52 -5.83
C ARG A 112 -6.31 9.70 -4.87
N ALA A 113 -7.32 9.89 -4.01
CA ALA A 113 -7.29 10.92 -2.97
C ALA A 113 -6.11 10.72 -2.01
N ALA A 114 -5.84 9.49 -1.58
CA ALA A 114 -4.71 9.18 -0.71
C ALA A 114 -3.35 9.37 -1.42
N ALA A 115 -3.20 8.92 -2.67
CA ALA A 115 -1.97 9.09 -3.44
C ALA A 115 -1.62 10.57 -3.64
N ALA A 116 -2.60 11.42 -3.91
CA ALA A 116 -2.43 12.87 -4.07
C ALA A 116 -1.91 13.56 -2.80
N ARG A 117 -2.05 12.94 -1.62
CA ARG A 117 -1.47 13.44 -0.37
C ARG A 117 0.05 13.26 -0.29
N VAL A 118 0.58 12.29 -1.04
CA VAL A 118 2.02 12.00 -1.08
C VAL A 118 2.69 12.79 -2.20
N SER A 119 2.24 12.61 -3.43
CA SER A 119 2.83 13.30 -4.59
C SER A 119 1.91 13.25 -5.81
N PRO A 120 1.91 14.28 -6.66
CA PRO A 120 1.32 14.23 -7.99
C PRO A 120 2.23 13.52 -9.02
N ALA A 121 3.46 13.13 -8.65
CA ALA A 121 4.48 12.64 -9.57
C ALA A 121 4.39 11.12 -9.85
N PHE A 122 3.33 10.44 -9.40
CA PHE A 122 3.12 9.04 -9.75
C PHE A 122 2.67 8.89 -11.21
N ASP A 123 3.42 8.10 -12.00
CA ASP A 123 3.06 7.77 -13.38
C ASP A 123 1.80 6.90 -13.45
N VAL A 124 1.60 6.04 -12.45
CA VAL A 124 0.46 5.12 -12.33
C VAL A 124 -0.02 5.04 -10.87
N VAL A 125 -1.32 5.14 -10.67
CA VAL A 125 -1.99 4.80 -9.41
C VAL A 125 -3.02 3.71 -9.71
N MET A 126 -2.65 2.46 -9.45
CA MET A 126 -3.48 1.29 -9.63
C MET A 126 -4.23 0.98 -8.33
N THR A 127 -5.55 0.95 -8.39
CA THR A 127 -6.41 0.59 -7.26
C THR A 127 -6.90 -0.85 -7.40
N ALA A 128 -7.35 -1.45 -6.30
CA ALA A 128 -8.00 -2.77 -6.34
C ALA A 128 -9.27 -2.76 -7.23
N GLU A 129 -9.97 -1.62 -7.27
CA GLU A 129 -11.15 -1.44 -8.12
C GLU A 129 -10.79 -1.48 -9.60
N GLU A 130 -9.73 -0.78 -10.02
CA GLU A 130 -9.26 -0.79 -11.43
C GLU A 130 -8.69 -2.15 -11.81
N ALA A 131 -7.94 -2.79 -10.91
CA ALA A 131 -7.36 -4.11 -11.14
C ALA A 131 -8.40 -5.24 -11.12
N GLY A 132 -9.57 -5.02 -10.53
CA GLY A 132 -10.62 -6.03 -10.34
C GLY A 132 -10.34 -7.03 -9.21
N PHE A 133 -9.25 -6.86 -8.45
CA PHE A 133 -8.80 -7.75 -7.39
C PHE A 133 -8.05 -7.00 -6.29
N TYR A 134 -8.02 -7.58 -5.08
CA TYR A 134 -7.24 -7.09 -3.96
C TYR A 134 -5.85 -7.75 -3.91
N LYS A 135 -4.81 -6.98 -3.52
CA LYS A 135 -3.54 -7.55 -3.06
C LYS A 135 -3.80 -8.44 -1.82
N PRO A 136 -3.04 -9.51 -1.58
CA PRO A 136 -1.80 -9.89 -2.25
C PRO A 136 -1.95 -10.76 -3.51
N ARG A 137 -3.13 -10.81 -4.13
CA ARG A 137 -3.29 -11.52 -5.41
C ARG A 137 -2.38 -10.91 -6.48
N ALA A 138 -2.02 -11.73 -7.47
CA ALA A 138 -1.08 -11.34 -8.53
C ALA A 138 -1.62 -10.23 -9.45
N GLU A 139 -2.93 -10.19 -9.65
CA GLU A 139 -3.57 -9.36 -10.67
C GLU A 139 -3.31 -7.85 -10.50
N PRO A 140 -3.41 -7.23 -9.29
CA PRO A 140 -3.10 -5.80 -9.13
C PRO A 140 -1.66 -5.45 -9.45
N TYR A 141 -0.71 -6.29 -9.06
CA TYR A 141 0.71 -6.07 -9.36
C TYR A 141 0.97 -6.23 -10.87
N ALA A 142 0.43 -7.30 -11.49
CA ALA A 142 0.59 -7.56 -12.91
C ALA A 142 -0.04 -6.45 -13.77
N ALA A 143 -1.23 -5.95 -13.39
CA ALA A 143 -1.88 -4.83 -14.06
C ALA A 143 -1.02 -3.54 -13.98
N THR A 144 -0.41 -3.27 -12.81
CA THR A 144 0.49 -2.13 -12.64
C THR A 144 1.72 -2.25 -13.53
N LEU A 145 2.37 -3.42 -13.54
CA LEU A 145 3.54 -3.69 -14.39
C LEU A 145 3.20 -3.54 -15.89
N ALA A 146 2.04 -4.03 -16.31
CA ALA A 146 1.59 -3.93 -17.70
C ALA A 146 1.34 -2.48 -18.14
N VAL A 147 0.67 -1.66 -17.30
CA VAL A 147 0.42 -0.24 -17.60
C VAL A 147 1.74 0.55 -17.64
N MET A 148 2.70 0.21 -16.79
CA MET A 148 4.01 0.87 -16.75
C MET A 148 4.96 0.35 -17.85
N ASP A 149 4.63 -0.74 -18.54
CA ASP A 149 5.49 -1.43 -19.51
C ASP A 149 6.86 -1.78 -18.90
N MET A 150 6.84 -2.55 -17.80
CA MET A 150 8.04 -2.86 -17.01
C MET A 150 8.25 -4.37 -16.84
N ASP A 151 9.53 -4.79 -16.96
CA ASP A 151 9.97 -6.10 -16.51
C ASP A 151 9.97 -6.15 -14.97
N PRO A 152 9.31 -7.12 -14.33
CA PRO A 152 9.28 -7.26 -12.87
C PRO A 152 10.67 -7.23 -12.23
N ALA A 153 11.67 -7.86 -12.83
CA ALA A 153 13.05 -7.91 -12.32
C ALA A 153 13.73 -6.52 -12.28
N ARG A 154 13.20 -5.55 -13.02
CA ARG A 154 13.68 -4.16 -13.09
C ARG A 154 12.87 -3.20 -12.25
N VAL A 155 11.88 -3.71 -11.49
CA VAL A 155 10.99 -2.92 -10.62
C VAL A 155 11.26 -3.26 -9.16
N LEU A 156 11.58 -2.26 -8.35
CA LEU A 156 11.61 -2.42 -6.90
C LEU A 156 10.21 -2.21 -6.33
N PHE A 157 9.64 -3.22 -5.68
CA PHE A 157 8.38 -3.07 -4.98
C PHE A 157 8.61 -2.66 -3.51
N VAL A 158 7.97 -1.58 -3.07
CA VAL A 158 8.04 -1.09 -1.69
C VAL A 158 6.78 -1.51 -0.95
N ALA A 159 6.89 -2.60 -0.21
CA ALA A 159 5.82 -3.15 0.62
C ALA A 159 5.70 -2.38 1.95
N GLY A 160 4.48 -2.15 2.41
CA GLY A 160 4.20 -1.72 3.79
C GLY A 160 3.55 -2.83 4.61
N SER A 161 2.77 -3.69 3.96
CA SER A 161 2.13 -4.87 4.57
C SER A 161 3.02 -6.11 4.44
N ALA A 162 3.04 -6.98 5.47
CA ALA A 162 3.76 -8.25 5.43
C ALA A 162 3.26 -9.17 4.29
N ALA A 163 1.95 -9.16 4.00
CA ALA A 163 1.33 -9.97 2.96
C ALA A 163 1.72 -9.52 1.52
N ASP A 164 2.09 -8.25 1.33
CA ASP A 164 2.55 -7.74 0.03
C ASP A 164 3.93 -8.32 -0.35
N VAL A 165 4.76 -8.71 0.64
CA VAL A 165 6.11 -9.23 0.40
C VAL A 165 6.06 -10.49 -0.46
N PRO A 166 5.40 -11.60 -0.06
CA PRO A 166 5.31 -12.78 -0.91
C PRO A 166 4.51 -12.52 -2.21
N GLY A 167 3.50 -11.64 -2.18
CA GLY A 167 2.69 -11.30 -3.36
C GLY A 167 3.52 -10.69 -4.49
N ALA A 168 4.35 -9.70 -4.19
CA ALA A 168 5.23 -9.06 -5.17
C ALA A 168 6.38 -9.99 -5.61
N MET A 169 6.97 -10.73 -4.67
CA MET A 169 8.05 -11.70 -4.97
C MET A 169 7.59 -12.80 -5.93
N ALA A 170 6.34 -13.25 -5.84
CA ALA A 170 5.78 -14.26 -6.72
C ALA A 170 5.74 -13.85 -8.20
N LEU A 171 5.76 -12.54 -8.49
CA LEU A 171 5.86 -12.00 -9.85
C LEU A 171 7.31 -11.71 -10.27
N GLY A 172 8.29 -11.98 -9.42
CA GLY A 172 9.71 -11.75 -9.70
C GLY A 172 10.20 -10.33 -9.37
N MET A 173 9.42 -9.52 -8.69
CA MET A 173 9.87 -8.21 -8.23
C MET A 173 10.78 -8.33 -7.00
N PRO A 174 11.96 -7.68 -6.98
CA PRO A 174 12.69 -7.40 -5.75
C PRO A 174 11.84 -6.56 -4.78
N VAL A 175 11.86 -6.92 -3.49
CA VAL A 175 11.03 -6.25 -2.49
C VAL A 175 11.88 -5.50 -1.47
N TYR A 176 11.52 -4.24 -1.25
CA TYR A 176 11.90 -3.43 -0.12
C TYR A 176 10.72 -3.40 0.85
N TRP A 177 10.86 -3.98 2.03
CA TRP A 177 9.80 -3.97 3.02
C TRP A 177 10.00 -2.84 4.03
N HIS A 178 9.15 -1.81 3.94
CA HIS A 178 9.05 -0.71 4.91
C HIS A 178 8.21 -1.18 6.11
N ASN A 179 8.85 -1.89 7.04
CA ASN A 179 8.21 -2.46 8.23
C ASN A 179 8.19 -1.47 9.40
N ARG A 180 7.45 -0.39 9.26
CA ARG A 180 7.40 0.72 10.22
C ARG A 180 6.96 0.31 11.61
N ILE A 181 6.00 -0.59 11.70
CA ILE A 181 5.38 -1.03 12.96
C ILE A 181 5.94 -2.37 13.48
N SER A 182 7.02 -2.88 12.89
CA SER A 182 7.74 -4.08 13.34
C SER A 182 6.87 -5.34 13.42
N VAL A 183 6.02 -5.58 12.42
CA VAL A 183 5.27 -6.84 12.31
C VAL A 183 6.16 -8.00 11.87
N LYS A 184 5.70 -9.22 12.12
CA LYS A 184 6.42 -10.43 11.74
C LYS A 184 6.40 -10.60 10.21
N ALA A 185 7.56 -10.98 9.64
CA ALA A 185 7.69 -11.30 8.21
C ALA A 185 6.91 -12.58 7.84
N GLU A 186 6.28 -12.56 6.67
CA GLU A 186 5.66 -13.72 6.02
C GLU A 186 6.61 -14.37 5.00
N ALA A 187 7.54 -13.58 4.46
CA ALA A 187 8.61 -14.01 3.57
C ALA A 187 9.84 -13.12 3.76
N GLU A 188 11.03 -13.58 3.32
CA GLU A 188 12.28 -12.82 3.42
C GLU A 188 12.40 -11.83 2.24
N PRO A 189 12.26 -10.51 2.45
CA PRO A 189 12.42 -9.51 1.40
C PRO A 189 13.91 -9.28 1.09
N LEU A 190 14.21 -8.67 -0.06
CA LEU A 190 15.59 -8.28 -0.40
C LEU A 190 16.13 -7.17 0.54
N TYR A 191 15.26 -6.25 0.97
CA TYR A 191 15.55 -5.20 1.94
C TYR A 191 14.45 -5.16 2.99
N HIS A 192 14.84 -5.04 4.27
CA HIS A 192 13.92 -4.96 5.40
C HIS A 192 14.32 -3.75 6.26
N GLU A 193 13.54 -2.69 6.19
CA GLU A 193 13.88 -1.39 6.78
C GLU A 193 12.68 -0.78 7.53
N ARG A 194 12.97 0.15 8.43
CA ARG A 194 11.94 0.89 9.18
C ARG A 194 11.71 2.32 8.68
N SER A 195 12.42 2.72 7.63
CA SER A 195 12.38 4.03 7.00
C SER A 195 12.48 3.86 5.50
N LEU A 196 12.08 4.87 4.72
CA LEU A 196 12.22 4.91 3.26
C LEU A 196 13.56 5.50 2.80
N ASP A 197 14.36 6.07 3.69
CA ASP A 197 15.57 6.86 3.36
C ASP A 197 16.57 6.08 2.49
N ARG A 198 16.73 4.78 2.79
CA ARG A 198 17.68 3.91 2.06
C ARG A 198 17.29 3.68 0.59
N LEU A 199 16.04 3.96 0.19
CA LEU A 199 15.62 3.87 -1.22
C LEU A 199 16.46 4.77 -2.12
N LEU A 200 16.89 5.95 -1.64
CA LEU A 200 17.68 6.90 -2.41
C LEU A 200 19.09 6.41 -2.75
N GLU A 201 19.59 5.46 -1.96
CA GLU A 201 20.89 4.79 -2.20
C GLU A 201 20.73 3.58 -3.13
N ILE A 202 19.61 2.90 -3.04
CA ILE A 202 19.30 1.65 -3.78
C ILE A 202 18.90 1.96 -5.23
N VAL A 203 18.12 3.03 -5.42
CA VAL A 203 17.58 3.48 -6.72
C VAL A 203 18.49 4.60 -7.26
N GLN A 204 19.65 4.21 -7.77
CA GLN A 204 20.64 5.12 -8.39
C GLN A 204 20.72 4.91 -9.90
#